data_46ce963966af028935d73f82b0760edd
#
_entry.id   46ce963966af028935d73f82b0760edd
#
_cell.length_a   1.000
_cell.length_b   1.000
_cell.length_c   1.000
_cell.angle_alpha   90.00
_cell.angle_beta   90.00
_cell.angle_gamma   90.00
#
_symmetry.space_group_name_H-M   'P 1'
#
loop_
_entity.id
_entity.type
_entity.pdbx_description
1 polymer ?
#
loop_
_entity_poly.entity_id
_entity_poly.type
_entity_poly.pdbx_seq_one_letter_code
_entity_poly.pdbx_strand_id
1 'polypeptide(L)'
;LKSSNKPFFLMVEASQIDWGGHANDLPYIISEFKEFNIAIKSALEYAKNDKNTLIVVTADHETGGLAIKKGNLKKKSVTGDFTTIGHSGSMVPVFSYGPKSKLFTGIYENTAIYDKFKIAVDQTN
;
A
#
# COMPACT_ATOMS: atom_id res chain seq x y z
N LEU A 1 13.97 8.76 14.56
CA LEU A 1 12.58 9.11 14.87
C LEU A 1 12.18 8.64 16.28
N LYS A 2 12.52 7.41 16.67
CA LYS A 2 12.17 6.85 18.00
C LYS A 2 12.78 7.62 19.19
N SER A 3 13.85 8.36 19.00
CA SER A 3 14.48 9.20 20.03
C SER A 3 13.74 10.52 20.30
N SER A 4 12.75 10.86 19.50
CA SER A 4 11.91 12.04 19.67
C SER A 4 10.68 11.69 20.50
N ASN A 5 10.36 12.51 21.51
CA ASN A 5 9.09 12.41 22.24
C ASN A 5 7.90 13.02 21.48
N LYS A 6 8.10 13.41 20.22
CA LYS A 6 7.06 13.98 19.36
C LYS A 6 6.56 12.92 18.38
N PRO A 7 5.27 12.92 18.03
CA PRO A 7 4.74 12.08 16.96
C PRO A 7 5.41 12.43 15.63
N PHE A 8 5.50 11.47 14.73
CA PHE A 8 6.02 11.67 13.38
C PHE A 8 5.06 11.05 12.36
N PHE A 9 5.13 11.55 11.15
CA PHE A 9 4.53 10.96 9.96
C PHE A 9 5.66 10.54 9.01
N LEU A 10 5.61 9.31 8.53
CA LEU A 10 6.56 8.79 7.56
C LEU A 10 5.79 8.23 6.38
N MET A 11 6.08 8.71 5.19
CA MET A 11 5.63 8.14 3.93
C MET A 11 6.78 7.37 3.28
N VAL A 12 6.49 6.19 2.79
CA VAL A 12 7.42 5.35 2.02
C VAL A 12 6.72 4.94 0.73
N GLU A 13 7.34 5.23 -0.40
CA GLU A 13 6.80 4.95 -1.72
C GLU A 13 7.55 3.80 -2.40
N ALA A 14 6.79 2.87 -2.98
CA ALA A 14 7.28 1.81 -3.86
C ALA A 14 7.00 2.17 -5.32
N SER A 15 7.57 3.27 -5.79
CA SER A 15 7.29 3.91 -7.08
C SER A 15 7.52 3.00 -8.30
N GLN A 16 8.40 2.03 -8.19
CA GLN A 16 8.77 1.15 -9.30
C GLN A 16 7.65 0.18 -9.69
N ILE A 17 6.66 -0.06 -8.81
CA ILE A 17 5.46 -0.86 -9.15
C ILE A 17 4.67 -0.16 -10.25
N ASP A 18 4.47 1.15 -10.13
CA ASP A 18 3.81 1.99 -11.14
C ASP A 18 4.57 1.96 -12.48
N TRP A 19 5.90 2.09 -12.45
CA TRP A 19 6.73 2.02 -13.64
C TRP A 19 6.62 0.66 -14.35
N GLY A 20 6.54 -0.43 -13.58
CA GLY A 20 6.26 -1.75 -14.12
C GLY A 20 4.88 -1.84 -14.77
N GLY A 21 3.88 -1.16 -14.23
CA GLY A 21 2.54 -1.00 -14.80
C GLY A 21 2.57 -0.27 -16.14
N HIS A 22 3.24 0.87 -16.21
CA HIS A 22 3.43 1.65 -17.44
C HIS A 22 4.17 0.86 -18.53
N ALA A 23 5.13 0.01 -18.13
CA ALA A 23 5.87 -0.86 -19.04
C ALA A 23 5.08 -2.12 -19.45
N ASN A 24 3.93 -2.38 -18.84
CA ASN A 24 3.18 -3.63 -18.98
C ASN A 24 4.06 -4.88 -18.71
N ASP A 25 4.97 -4.76 -17.75
CA ASP A 25 5.96 -5.78 -17.38
C ASP A 25 5.56 -6.47 -16.07
N LEU A 26 4.83 -7.59 -16.18
CA LEU A 26 4.37 -8.34 -15.03
C LEU A 26 5.51 -8.90 -14.15
N PRO A 27 6.62 -9.45 -14.68
CA PRO A 27 7.79 -9.82 -13.90
C PRO A 27 8.37 -8.65 -13.08
N TYR A 28 8.46 -7.47 -13.67
CA TYR A 28 8.93 -6.27 -13.00
C TYR A 28 8.01 -5.90 -11.82
N ILE A 29 6.69 -5.79 -12.06
CA ILE A 29 5.70 -5.53 -11.01
C ILE A 29 5.83 -6.54 -9.86
N ILE A 30 5.96 -7.84 -10.17
CA ILE A 30 6.08 -8.89 -9.16
C ILE A 30 7.36 -8.73 -8.33
N SER A 31 8.46 -8.36 -8.95
CA SER A 31 9.74 -8.14 -8.26
C SER A 31 9.62 -7.00 -7.25
N GLU A 32 9.16 -5.84 -7.71
CA GLU A 32 9.01 -4.64 -6.88
C GLU A 32 7.96 -4.84 -5.76
N PHE A 33 6.87 -5.54 -6.08
CA PHE A 33 5.86 -5.86 -5.09
C PHE A 33 6.39 -6.76 -3.96
N LYS A 34 7.32 -7.69 -4.27
CA LYS A 34 7.97 -8.52 -3.26
C LYS A 34 8.88 -7.69 -2.34
N GLU A 35 9.66 -6.77 -2.91
CA GLU A 35 10.51 -5.87 -2.12
C GLU A 35 9.66 -4.96 -1.21
N PHE A 36 8.59 -4.39 -1.75
CA PHE A 36 7.64 -3.60 -0.96
C PHE A 36 7.03 -4.42 0.18
N ASN A 37 6.68 -5.67 -0.07
CA ASN A 37 6.12 -6.56 0.96
C ASN A 37 7.12 -6.85 2.10
N ILE A 38 8.43 -6.88 1.80
CA ILE A 38 9.49 -6.99 2.83
C ILE A 38 9.53 -5.72 3.68
N ALA A 39 9.44 -4.54 3.07
CA ALA A 39 9.39 -3.27 3.79
C ALA A 39 8.14 -3.19 4.70
N ILE A 40 6.97 -3.59 4.19
CA ILE A 40 5.73 -3.66 4.98
C ILE A 40 5.89 -4.61 6.17
N LYS A 41 6.52 -5.77 5.98
CA LYS A 41 6.78 -6.72 7.07
C LYS A 41 7.59 -6.07 8.18
N SER A 42 8.67 -5.37 7.85
CA SER A 42 9.51 -4.67 8.82
C SER A 42 8.74 -3.60 9.59
N ALA A 43 7.89 -2.83 8.91
CA ALA A 43 7.03 -1.84 9.53
C ALA A 43 6.00 -2.49 10.49
N LEU A 44 5.39 -3.60 10.07
CA LEU A 44 4.45 -4.35 10.92
C LEU A 44 5.12 -4.94 12.17
N GLU A 45 6.32 -5.48 12.06
CA GLU A 45 7.09 -5.97 13.21
C GLU A 45 7.41 -4.83 14.19
N TYR A 46 7.79 -3.66 13.69
CA TYR A 46 7.96 -2.47 14.50
C TYR A 46 6.67 -2.09 15.22
N ALA A 47 5.56 -1.95 14.50
CA ALA A 47 4.27 -1.52 15.05
C ALA A 47 3.71 -2.50 16.09
N LYS A 48 3.91 -3.81 15.89
CA LYS A 48 3.51 -4.84 16.88
C LYS A 48 4.21 -4.67 18.23
N ASN A 49 5.48 -4.23 18.21
CA ASN A 49 6.26 -4.01 19.43
C ASN A 49 5.98 -2.64 20.05
N ASP A 50 5.83 -1.61 19.22
CA ASP A 50 5.62 -0.23 19.64
C ASP A 50 4.20 0.02 20.18
N LYS A 51 3.18 -0.61 19.59
CA LYS A 51 1.74 -0.50 19.91
C LYS A 51 1.10 0.89 19.73
N ASN A 52 1.90 1.90 19.44
CA ASN A 52 1.47 3.29 19.21
C ASN A 52 1.60 3.72 17.75
N THR A 53 2.06 2.83 16.87
CA THR A 53 2.24 3.09 15.45
C THR A 53 1.04 2.63 14.65
N LEU A 54 0.42 3.56 13.92
CA LEU A 54 -0.55 3.27 12.87
C LEU A 54 0.19 3.06 11.55
N ILE A 55 -0.12 1.97 10.86
CA ILE A 55 0.35 1.69 9.50
C ILE A 55 -0.86 1.73 8.58
N VAL A 56 -0.72 2.41 7.45
CA VAL A 56 -1.67 2.40 6.35
C VAL A 56 -0.91 2.08 5.07
N VAL A 57 -1.37 1.10 4.32
CA VAL A 57 -0.80 0.69 3.03
C VAL A 57 -1.89 0.85 1.98
N THR A 58 -1.59 1.62 0.95
CA THR A 58 -2.52 1.89 -0.16
C THR A 58 -1.74 2.22 -1.42
N ALA A 59 -2.45 2.44 -2.51
CA ALA A 59 -1.92 3.11 -3.71
C ALA A 59 -2.73 4.38 -3.95
N ASP A 60 -2.18 5.30 -4.71
CA ASP A 60 -2.86 6.50 -5.22
C ASP A 60 -3.77 6.18 -6.41
N HIS A 61 -3.38 5.21 -7.26
CA HIS A 61 -4.15 4.68 -8.39
C HIS A 61 -3.67 3.28 -8.79
N GLU A 62 -4.35 2.68 -9.74
CA GLU A 62 -3.93 1.49 -10.48
C GLU A 62 -3.26 1.92 -11.78
N THR A 63 -2.26 1.14 -12.27
CA THR A 63 -1.52 1.38 -13.50
C THR A 63 -1.44 0.13 -14.36
N GLY A 64 -1.68 0.30 -15.65
CA GLY A 64 -1.60 -0.76 -16.66
C GLY A 64 -2.90 -1.52 -16.89
N GLY A 65 -3.90 -1.37 -16.02
CA GLY A 65 -5.14 -2.16 -16.10
C GLY A 65 -4.87 -3.65 -16.01
N LEU A 66 -3.96 -4.07 -15.11
CA LEU A 66 -3.51 -5.45 -14.96
C LEU A 66 -4.62 -6.36 -14.46
N ALA A 67 -4.97 -7.37 -15.26
CA ALA A 67 -5.86 -8.45 -14.89
C ALA A 67 -5.11 -9.75 -14.74
N ILE A 68 -5.14 -10.36 -13.56
CA ILE A 68 -4.57 -11.69 -13.32
C ILE A 68 -5.47 -12.76 -13.98
N LYS A 69 -4.93 -13.51 -14.93
CA LYS A 69 -5.67 -14.56 -15.67
C LYS A 69 -5.50 -15.92 -15.06
N LYS A 70 -4.31 -16.26 -14.62
CA LYS A 70 -3.99 -17.61 -14.13
C LYS A 70 -2.85 -17.56 -13.13
N GLY A 71 -2.93 -18.41 -12.12
CA GLY A 71 -1.85 -18.61 -11.15
C GLY A 71 -1.63 -20.09 -10.86
N ASN A 72 -0.40 -20.46 -10.53
CA ASN A 72 -0.05 -21.78 -10.04
C ASN A 72 0.88 -21.67 -8.84
N LEU A 73 0.35 -21.95 -7.66
CA LEU A 73 1.10 -21.83 -6.40
C LEU A 73 2.27 -22.80 -6.32
N LYS A 74 2.11 -24.03 -6.84
CA LYS A 74 3.18 -25.05 -6.83
C LYS A 74 4.36 -24.63 -7.72
N LYS A 75 4.05 -24.07 -8.90
CA LYS A 75 5.06 -23.57 -9.86
C LYS A 75 5.50 -22.13 -9.56
N LYS A 76 4.89 -21.47 -8.57
CA LYS A 76 5.13 -20.04 -8.22
C LYS A 76 5.05 -19.14 -9.46
N SER A 77 4.05 -19.38 -10.30
CA SER A 77 3.87 -18.64 -11.54
C SER A 77 2.51 -17.96 -11.59
N VAL A 78 2.46 -16.82 -12.23
CA VAL A 78 1.25 -16.05 -12.50
C VAL A 78 1.32 -15.51 -13.92
N THR A 79 0.17 -15.40 -14.58
CA THR A 79 0.02 -14.75 -15.89
C THR A 79 -1.09 -13.72 -15.80
N GLY A 80 -0.92 -12.62 -16.48
CA GLY A 80 -1.89 -11.53 -16.55
C GLY A 80 -1.78 -10.80 -17.87
N ASP A 81 -2.78 -10.00 -18.17
CA ASP A 81 -2.83 -9.10 -19.32
C ASP A 81 -3.01 -7.68 -18.85
N PHE A 82 -2.57 -6.75 -19.65
CA PHE A 82 -2.71 -5.32 -19.45
C PHE A 82 -3.70 -4.74 -20.45
N THR A 83 -4.45 -3.72 -20.06
CA THR A 83 -5.44 -3.07 -20.92
C THR A 83 -5.05 -1.65 -21.33
N THR A 84 -4.04 -1.08 -20.70
CA THR A 84 -3.53 0.25 -20.95
C THR A 84 -2.05 0.34 -20.58
N ILE A 85 -1.39 1.42 -20.99
CA ILE A 85 -0.06 1.83 -20.51
C ILE A 85 -0.14 2.99 -19.52
N GLY A 86 -1.34 3.45 -19.20
CA GLY A 86 -1.61 4.56 -18.29
C GLY A 86 -2.30 4.08 -17.03
N HIS A 87 -2.75 5.05 -16.24
CA HIS A 87 -3.53 4.80 -15.05
C HIS A 87 -4.96 4.35 -15.40
N SER A 88 -5.58 3.57 -14.54
CA SER A 88 -6.98 3.20 -14.67
C SER A 88 -7.79 3.67 -13.46
N GLY A 89 -9.11 3.77 -13.62
CA GLY A 89 -10.05 4.11 -12.55
C GLY A 89 -10.43 2.93 -11.65
N SER A 90 -9.67 1.84 -11.68
CA SER A 90 -9.92 0.70 -10.79
C SER A 90 -9.68 1.07 -9.34
N MET A 91 -10.56 0.60 -8.45
CA MET A 91 -10.37 0.79 -7.02
C MET A 91 -9.11 0.10 -6.53
N VAL A 92 -8.35 0.78 -5.68
CA VAL A 92 -7.18 0.23 -5.01
C VAL A 92 -7.49 -0.09 -3.55
N PRO A 93 -6.90 -1.16 -2.99
CA PRO A 93 -7.17 -1.53 -1.60
C PRO A 93 -6.47 -0.61 -0.62
N VAL A 94 -7.07 -0.46 0.56
CA VAL A 94 -6.43 0.17 1.72
C VAL A 94 -6.34 -0.86 2.83
N PHE A 95 -5.14 -1.10 3.33
CA PHE A 95 -4.87 -1.93 4.50
C PHE A 95 -4.40 -1.06 5.64
N SER A 96 -4.86 -1.36 6.85
CA SER A 96 -4.44 -0.60 8.03
C SER A 96 -4.23 -1.50 9.23
N TYR A 97 -3.26 -1.14 10.08
CA TYR A 97 -2.92 -1.86 11.30
C TYR A 97 -2.51 -0.87 12.40
N GLY A 98 -2.89 -1.16 13.65
CA GLY A 98 -2.52 -0.37 14.82
C GLY A 98 -3.64 0.53 15.34
N PRO A 99 -3.32 1.51 16.21
CA PRO A 99 -4.30 2.42 16.78
C PRO A 99 -5.09 3.17 15.71
N LYS A 100 -6.40 3.33 15.93
CA LYS A 100 -7.31 4.03 15.00
C LYS A 100 -7.39 3.43 13.58
N SER A 101 -6.86 2.22 13.33
CA SER A 101 -6.90 1.57 12.02
C SER A 101 -8.32 1.43 11.45
N LYS A 102 -9.34 1.29 12.30
CA LYS A 102 -10.75 1.22 11.88
C LYS A 102 -11.24 2.45 11.09
N LEU A 103 -10.58 3.60 11.22
CA LEU A 103 -10.90 4.78 10.43
C LEU A 103 -10.74 4.56 8.92
N PHE A 104 -9.88 3.62 8.53
CA PHE A 104 -9.52 3.34 7.14
C PHE A 104 -10.34 2.22 6.51
N THR A 105 -11.42 1.76 7.14
CA THR A 105 -12.35 0.77 6.56
C THR A 105 -13.38 1.44 5.66
N GLY A 106 -13.88 0.71 4.66
CA GLY A 106 -14.93 1.18 3.75
C GLY A 106 -14.44 1.52 2.35
N ILE A 107 -15.34 2.07 1.55
CA ILE A 107 -15.08 2.58 0.20
C ILE A 107 -15.24 4.09 0.25
N TYR A 108 -14.23 4.82 -0.20
CA TYR A 108 -14.18 6.28 -0.15
C TYR A 108 -13.19 6.82 -1.17
N GLU A 109 -13.28 8.10 -1.47
CA GLU A 109 -12.32 8.79 -2.32
C GLU A 109 -10.91 8.82 -1.70
N ASN A 110 -9.86 8.73 -2.51
CA ASN A 110 -8.47 8.72 -2.03
C ASN A 110 -8.12 9.98 -1.22
N THR A 111 -8.69 11.13 -1.56
CA THR A 111 -8.51 12.38 -0.83
C THR A 111 -8.99 12.32 0.62
N ALA A 112 -9.95 11.45 0.95
CA ALA A 112 -10.43 11.27 2.32
C ALA A 112 -9.36 10.66 3.25
N ILE A 113 -8.31 10.06 2.71
CA ILE A 113 -7.19 9.51 3.49
C ILE A 113 -6.50 10.61 4.30
N TYR A 114 -6.37 11.81 3.74
CA TYR A 114 -5.80 12.96 4.45
C TYR A 114 -6.58 13.29 5.73
N ASP A 115 -7.90 13.41 5.64
CA ASP A 115 -8.73 13.72 6.81
C ASP A 115 -8.72 12.60 7.85
N LYS A 116 -8.68 11.34 7.40
CA LYS A 116 -8.52 10.18 8.29
C LYS A 116 -7.19 10.23 9.05
N PHE A 117 -6.11 10.62 8.39
CA PHE A 117 -4.82 10.82 9.08
C PHE A 117 -4.87 11.98 10.08
N LYS A 118 -5.51 13.10 9.75
CA LYS A 118 -5.70 14.21 10.71
C LYS A 118 -6.41 13.73 11.97
N ILE A 119 -7.52 13.00 11.82
CA ILE A 119 -8.26 12.42 12.96
C ILE A 119 -7.38 11.42 13.72
N ALA A 120 -6.55 10.64 13.00
CA ALA A 120 -5.69 9.65 13.62
C ALA A 120 -4.58 10.27 14.49
N VAL A 121 -3.99 11.40 14.07
CA VAL A 121 -2.92 12.10 14.82
C VAL A 121 -3.45 13.06 15.88
N ASP A 122 -4.72 13.45 15.80
CA ASP A 122 -5.32 14.33 16.80
C ASP A 122 -5.40 13.61 18.16
N GLN A 123 -4.73 14.18 19.15
CA GLN A 123 -4.64 13.65 20.52
C GLN A 123 -5.73 14.22 21.45
N THR A 124 -6.67 14.99 20.91
CA THR A 124 -7.68 15.68 21.70
C THR A 124 -8.91 14.84 22.06
N ASN A 125 -8.82 13.49 21.91
CA ASN A 125 -9.88 12.55 22.34
C ASN A 125 -9.31 11.43 23.20
#